data_174df2744681f7baa41235fec5863905
#
_entry.id   174df2744681f7baa41235fec5863905
#
_cell.length_a   1.000
_cell.length_b   1.000
_cell.length_c   1.000
_cell.angle_alpha   90.00
_cell.angle_beta   90.00
_cell.angle_gamma   90.00
#
_symmetry.space_group_name_H-M   'P 1'
#
loop_
_entity.id
_entity.type
_entity.pdbx_description
1 polymer ?
#
loop_
_entity_poly.entity_id
_entity_poly.type
_entity_poly.pdbx_seq_one_letter_code
_entity_poly.pdbx_strand_id
1 'polypeptide(L)'
;MDYTQEIKSAPVVLVDVYATWCPHCRKMMPIMEDIKTLLADNLKVLQFDIDQNEDLANEMRVQSLPTFILYSDGEEVMRETGEMPGEVLLQKIQAAIQ
;
A
#
# COMPACT_ATOMS: atom_id res chain seq x y z
N MET A 1 -9.55 -7.56 -12.47
CA MET A 1 -9.91 -6.91 -11.20
C MET A 1 -10.01 -5.41 -11.42
N ASP A 2 -11.04 -4.81 -10.90
CA ASP A 2 -11.20 -3.36 -10.97
C ASP A 2 -10.65 -2.72 -9.69
N TYR A 3 -9.42 -2.20 -9.75
CA TYR A 3 -8.80 -1.60 -8.59
C TYR A 3 -9.53 -0.34 -8.11
N THR A 4 -10.27 0.34 -9.01
CA THR A 4 -11.05 1.52 -8.64
C THR A 4 -12.10 1.19 -7.58
N GLN A 5 -12.73 0.03 -7.70
CA GLN A 5 -13.67 -0.45 -6.69
C GLN A 5 -12.95 -0.88 -5.41
N GLU A 6 -11.78 -1.53 -5.56
CA GLU A 6 -11.02 -2.01 -4.43
C GLU A 6 -10.54 -0.86 -3.53
N ILE A 7 -10.05 0.24 -4.11
CA ILE A 7 -9.57 1.38 -3.33
C ILE A 7 -10.70 2.14 -2.63
N LYS A 8 -11.96 1.87 -3.01
CA LYS A 8 -13.14 2.45 -2.37
C LYS A 8 -13.84 1.48 -1.43
N SER A 9 -13.29 0.29 -1.23
CA SER A 9 -13.92 -0.77 -0.45
C SER A 9 -13.94 -0.51 1.05
N ALA A 10 -13.25 0.52 1.50
CA ALA A 10 -13.27 1.01 2.88
C ALA A 10 -12.98 2.52 2.86
N PRO A 11 -13.32 3.26 3.94
CA PRO A 11 -13.03 4.69 3.99
C PRO A 11 -11.55 5.01 3.84
N VAL A 12 -10.67 4.17 4.41
CA VAL A 12 -9.22 4.32 4.28
C VAL A 12 -8.64 3.00 3.80
N VAL A 13 -7.91 3.04 2.69
CA VAL A 13 -7.31 1.86 2.05
C VAL A 13 -5.83 2.13 1.81
N LEU A 14 -4.98 1.26 2.31
CA LEU A 14 -3.54 1.28 2.02
C LEU A 14 -3.26 0.20 0.98
N VAL A 15 -2.69 0.61 -0.15
CA VAL A 15 -2.28 -0.30 -1.21
C VAL A 15 -0.77 -0.49 -1.15
N ASP A 16 -0.34 -1.75 -1.14
CA ASP A 16 1.05 -2.16 -1.21
C ASP A 16 1.27 -2.86 -2.55
N VAL A 17 1.98 -2.21 -3.45
CA VAL A 17 2.35 -2.79 -4.75
C VAL A 17 3.75 -3.36 -4.64
N TYR A 18 3.88 -4.66 -4.87
CA TYR A 18 5.11 -5.38 -4.61
C TYR A 18 5.39 -6.44 -5.68
N ALA A 19 6.57 -7.05 -5.60
CA ALA A 19 6.90 -8.26 -6.36
C ALA A 19 7.63 -9.23 -5.42
N THR A 20 7.41 -10.52 -5.62
CA THR A 20 8.00 -11.55 -4.76
C THR A 20 9.52 -11.66 -4.94
N TRP A 21 10.02 -11.27 -6.11
CA TRP A 21 11.46 -11.31 -6.42
C TRP A 21 12.21 -10.06 -5.95
N CYS A 22 11.52 -9.05 -5.45
CA CYS A 22 12.09 -7.78 -5.05
C CYS A 22 12.63 -7.85 -3.60
N PRO A 23 13.94 -7.67 -3.36
CA PRO A 23 14.49 -7.75 -2.01
C PRO A 23 13.91 -6.70 -1.05
N HIS A 24 13.71 -5.46 -1.53
CA HIS A 24 13.13 -4.38 -0.73
C HIS A 24 11.69 -4.69 -0.33
N CYS A 25 10.94 -5.30 -1.23
CA CYS A 25 9.56 -5.75 -0.96
C CYS A 25 9.54 -6.82 0.12
N ARG A 26 10.46 -7.79 0.04
CA ARG A 26 10.54 -8.87 1.02
C ARG A 26 10.86 -8.36 2.41
N LYS A 27 11.71 -7.32 2.52
CA LYS A 27 12.02 -6.71 3.82
C LYS A 27 10.81 -5.99 4.42
N MET A 28 9.92 -5.47 3.58
CA MET A 28 8.72 -4.79 4.04
C MET A 28 7.59 -5.75 4.41
N MET A 29 7.65 -7.03 4.01
CA MET A 29 6.56 -7.98 4.28
C MET A 29 6.22 -8.12 5.76
N PRO A 30 7.18 -8.37 6.68
CA PRO A 30 6.85 -8.45 8.10
C PRO A 30 6.37 -7.12 8.66
N ILE A 31 6.89 -6.01 8.15
CA ILE A 31 6.45 -4.66 8.56
C ILE A 31 4.99 -4.46 8.18
N MET A 32 4.59 -4.89 6.98
CA MET A 32 3.20 -4.78 6.54
C MET A 32 2.26 -5.65 7.34
N GLU A 33 2.70 -6.84 7.77
CA GLU A 33 1.90 -7.68 8.65
C GLU A 33 1.65 -7.00 10.00
N ASP A 34 2.68 -6.33 10.56
CA ASP A 34 2.53 -5.58 11.80
C ASP A 34 1.56 -4.41 11.62
N ILE A 35 1.67 -3.67 10.53
CA ILE A 35 0.79 -2.54 10.23
C ILE A 35 -0.66 -3.01 10.06
N LYS A 36 -0.88 -4.11 9.36
CA LYS A 36 -2.22 -4.72 9.24
C LYS A 36 -2.85 -4.98 10.59
N THR A 37 -2.06 -5.56 11.50
CA THR A 37 -2.55 -5.89 12.84
C THR A 37 -2.83 -4.63 13.66
N LEU A 38 -1.91 -3.67 13.64
CA LEU A 38 -2.04 -2.43 14.42
C LEU A 38 -3.21 -1.57 13.97
N LEU A 39 -3.48 -1.52 12.66
CA LEU A 39 -4.46 -0.61 12.09
C LEU A 39 -5.70 -1.32 11.55
N ALA A 40 -5.93 -2.58 11.94
CA ALA A 40 -7.02 -3.41 11.41
C ALA A 40 -8.38 -2.74 11.49
N ASP A 41 -8.65 -1.98 12.56
CA ASP A 41 -9.94 -1.32 12.77
C ASP A 41 -10.02 0.05 12.08
N ASN A 42 -8.91 0.55 11.54
CA ASN A 42 -8.81 1.92 11.04
C ASN A 42 -8.64 2.00 9.53
N LEU A 43 -8.06 0.97 8.92
CA LEU A 43 -7.86 0.93 7.48
C LEU A 43 -7.83 -0.50 6.96
N LYS A 44 -8.08 -0.62 5.67
CA LYS A 44 -7.97 -1.88 4.94
C LYS A 44 -6.65 -1.89 4.17
N VAL A 45 -5.91 -2.99 4.24
CA VAL A 45 -4.67 -3.16 3.47
C VAL A 45 -4.93 -4.07 2.30
N LEU A 46 -4.57 -3.61 1.11
CA LEU A 46 -4.60 -4.39 -0.13
C LEU A 46 -3.18 -4.56 -0.63
N GLN A 47 -2.79 -5.78 -0.95
CA GLN A 47 -1.45 -6.09 -1.44
C GLN A 47 -1.56 -6.67 -2.84
N PHE A 48 -0.91 -6.02 -3.81
CA PHE A 48 -0.94 -6.42 -5.21
C PHE A 48 0.46 -6.80 -5.69
N ASP A 49 0.59 -8.05 -6.10
CA ASP A 49 1.77 -8.57 -6.78
C ASP A 49 1.70 -8.14 -8.25
N ILE A 50 2.68 -7.37 -8.71
CA ILE A 50 2.66 -6.85 -10.09
C ILE A 50 2.72 -7.95 -11.14
N ASP A 51 3.30 -9.11 -10.81
CA ASP A 51 3.37 -10.23 -11.75
C ASP A 51 2.00 -10.89 -11.96
N GLN A 52 1.10 -10.72 -11.00
CA GLN A 52 -0.29 -11.19 -11.08
C GLN A 52 -1.25 -10.10 -11.54
N ASN A 53 -0.79 -8.84 -11.62
CA ASN A 53 -1.62 -7.67 -11.90
C ASN A 53 -0.84 -6.69 -12.78
N GLU A 54 -0.41 -7.13 -13.96
CA GLU A 54 0.51 -6.37 -14.83
C GLU A 54 0.01 -4.98 -15.19
N ASP A 55 -1.27 -4.83 -15.47
CA ASP A 55 -1.84 -3.54 -15.87
C ASP A 55 -1.96 -2.57 -14.70
N LEU A 56 -2.00 -3.08 -13.48
CA LEU A 56 -2.21 -2.28 -12.29
C LEU A 56 -1.09 -1.28 -12.05
N ALA A 57 0.16 -1.69 -12.25
CA ALA A 57 1.30 -0.80 -12.06
C ALA A 57 1.22 0.41 -12.98
N ASN A 58 0.80 0.20 -14.24
CA ASN A 58 0.62 1.28 -15.19
C ASN A 58 -0.54 2.19 -14.81
N GLU A 59 -1.65 1.61 -14.41
CA GLU A 59 -2.85 2.36 -14.02
C GLU A 59 -2.60 3.20 -12.78
N MET A 60 -1.84 2.67 -11.82
CA MET A 60 -1.49 3.38 -10.59
C MET A 60 -0.24 4.24 -10.73
N ARG A 61 0.40 4.24 -11.90
CA ARG A 61 1.63 4.98 -12.19
C ARG A 61 2.76 4.61 -11.21
N VAL A 62 2.94 3.32 -10.98
CA VAL A 62 3.98 2.79 -10.12
C VAL A 62 5.25 2.59 -10.94
N GLN A 63 6.35 3.19 -10.52
CA GLN A 63 7.63 3.13 -11.23
C GLN A 63 8.70 2.35 -10.48
N SER A 64 8.54 2.17 -9.19
CA SER A 64 9.48 1.43 -8.37
C SER A 64 8.75 0.63 -7.29
N LEU A 65 9.43 -0.38 -6.72
CA LEU A 65 8.84 -1.31 -5.76
C LEU A 65 9.65 -1.32 -4.47
N PRO A 66 9.00 -1.48 -3.33
CA PRO A 66 7.55 -1.42 -3.16
C PRO A 66 7.02 0.01 -3.27
N THR A 67 5.75 0.16 -3.61
CA THR A 67 5.06 1.45 -3.56
C THR A 67 3.86 1.30 -2.64
N PHE A 68 3.73 2.25 -1.72
CA PHE A 68 2.63 2.31 -0.76
C PHE A 68 1.77 3.52 -1.09
N ILE A 69 0.48 3.29 -1.34
CA ILE A 69 -0.44 4.36 -1.71
C ILE A 69 -1.62 4.32 -0.75
N LEU A 70 -1.89 5.44 -0.10
CA LEU A 70 -3.01 5.55 0.83
C LEU A 70 -4.13 6.32 0.15
N TYR A 71 -5.33 5.74 0.22
CA TYR A 71 -6.55 6.34 -0.32
C TYR A 71 -7.51 6.64 0.83
N SER A 72 -8.10 7.83 0.79
CA SER A 72 -9.18 8.22 1.69
C SER A 72 -10.40 8.52 0.83
N ASP A 73 -11.48 7.77 1.05
CA ASP A 73 -12.71 7.86 0.26
C ASP A 73 -12.45 7.78 -1.25
N GLY A 74 -11.49 6.94 -1.63
CA GLY A 74 -11.13 6.70 -3.02
C GLY A 74 -10.13 7.69 -3.60
N GLU A 75 -9.68 8.67 -2.84
CA GLU A 75 -8.70 9.67 -3.29
C GLU A 75 -7.32 9.39 -2.69
N GLU A 76 -6.30 9.48 -3.53
CA GLU A 76 -4.91 9.30 -3.10
C GLU A 76 -4.50 10.47 -2.18
N VAL A 77 -4.09 10.14 -0.95
CA VAL A 77 -3.67 11.14 0.04
C VAL A 77 -2.20 10.98 0.46
N MET A 78 -1.57 9.86 0.13
CA MET A 78 -0.16 9.61 0.43
C MET A 78 0.41 8.63 -0.57
N ARG A 79 1.67 8.80 -0.95
CA ARG A 79 2.40 7.86 -1.79
C ARG A 79 3.86 7.84 -1.37
N GLU A 80 4.38 6.66 -1.07
CA GLU A 80 5.77 6.45 -0.69
C GLU A 80 6.32 5.23 -1.43
N THR A 81 7.61 5.26 -1.76
CA THR A 81 8.30 4.16 -2.45
C THR A 81 9.54 3.73 -1.67
N GLY A 82 9.88 2.46 -1.82
CA GLY A 82 11.10 1.90 -1.23
C GLY A 82 10.89 1.34 0.17
N GLU A 83 11.94 0.72 0.69
CA GLU A 83 11.88 0.21 2.06
C GLU A 83 12.12 1.34 3.06
N MET A 84 11.47 1.24 4.20
CA MET A 84 11.60 2.19 5.30
C MET A 84 11.26 1.50 6.61
N PRO A 85 11.71 2.04 7.75
CA PRO A 85 11.29 1.51 9.04
C PRO A 85 9.77 1.57 9.19
N GLY A 86 9.20 0.56 9.85
CA GLY A 86 7.75 0.47 10.04
C GLY A 86 7.17 1.69 10.74
N GLU A 87 7.89 2.22 11.72
CA GLU A 87 7.45 3.43 12.45
C GLU A 87 7.37 4.66 11.56
N VAL A 88 8.25 4.75 10.54
CA VAL A 88 8.23 5.85 9.58
C VAL A 88 6.99 5.75 8.69
N LEU A 89 6.73 4.56 8.15
CA LEU A 89 5.54 4.34 7.34
C LEU A 89 4.27 4.58 8.14
N LEU A 90 4.22 4.08 9.37
CA LEU A 90 3.09 4.28 10.27
C LEU A 90 2.81 5.76 10.53
N GLN A 91 3.85 6.55 10.80
CA GLN A 91 3.71 7.99 11.00
C GLN A 91 3.15 8.69 9.76
N LYS A 92 3.63 8.31 8.59
CA LYS A 92 3.15 8.89 7.32
C LYS A 92 1.68 8.56 7.07
N ILE A 93 1.28 7.33 7.36
CA ILE A 93 -0.12 6.90 7.25
C ILE A 93 -0.99 7.73 8.21
N GLN A 94 -0.60 7.79 9.47
CA GLN A 94 -1.38 8.49 10.50
C GLN A 94 -1.49 9.98 10.19
N ALA A 95 -0.41 10.60 9.71
CA ALA A 95 -0.43 12.02 9.32
C ALA A 95 -1.39 12.28 8.16
N ALA A 96 -1.51 11.34 7.23
CA ALA A 96 -2.33 11.51 6.03
C ALA A 96 -3.84 11.34 6.30
N ILE A 97 -4.21 10.62 7.36
CA ILE A 97 -5.61 10.33 7.67
C ILE A 97 -6.18 11.18 8.80
N GLN A 98 -5.42 12.12 9.29
CA GLN A 98 -5.89 13.06 10.32
C GLN A 98 -6.79 14.13 9.74
#